data_78f9b01b42930c8d98cceacdd50ac8f3
#
_entry.id   78f9b01b42930c8d98cceacdd50ac8f3
#
_cell.length_a   1.000
_cell.length_b   1.000
_cell.length_c   1.000
_cell.angle_alpha   90.00
_cell.angle_beta   90.00
_cell.angle_gamma   90.00
#
_symmetry.space_group_name_H-M   'P 1'
#
loop_
_entity.id
_entity.type
_entity.pdbx_description
1 polymer ?
#
loop_
_entity_poly.entity_id
_entity_poly.type
_entity_poly.pdbx_seq_one_letter_code
_entity_poly.pdbx_strand_id
1 'polypeptide(L)'
;DVLPSGVALVEDSVAINPSGAQTDLSEHFIKTEGKFEYSVKDYGNLKTAVNGASQIIVTYKAKVVSEAYETPDNLKNVAYLKYNSVSYNTQGVEKKINVDRQLYTYGVKIKKVDNKDENTALQGAEFALKKGDTEIKFAKSGKMYYPAADGDAKLTTDGNGEMLIAGL
;
A
#
# COMPACT_ATOMS: atom_id res chain seq x y z
N ASP A 1 4.21 -6.39 -10.24
CA ASP A 1 3.23 -6.19 -9.19
C ASP A 1 2.31 -5.02 -9.55
N VAL A 2 1.07 -5.06 -9.11
CA VAL A 2 0.10 -3.97 -9.31
C VAL A 2 -0.41 -3.56 -7.94
N LEU A 3 0.10 -2.43 -7.47
CA LEU A 3 -0.37 -1.82 -6.22
C LEU A 3 -1.72 -1.14 -6.45
N PRO A 4 -2.65 -1.20 -5.49
CA PRO A 4 -3.91 -0.47 -5.58
C PRO A 4 -3.68 1.05 -5.48
N SER A 5 -4.62 1.85 -5.97
CA SER A 5 -4.52 3.31 -6.01
C SER A 5 -4.25 3.97 -4.66
N GLY A 6 -4.65 3.33 -3.58
CA GLY A 6 -4.38 3.81 -2.21
C GLY A 6 -3.01 3.43 -1.65
N VAL A 7 -2.10 2.86 -2.45
CA VAL A 7 -0.78 2.40 -2.00
C VAL A 7 0.30 2.84 -2.98
N ALA A 8 1.26 3.61 -2.50
CA ALA A 8 2.38 4.11 -3.28
C ALA A 8 3.67 3.33 -2.96
N LEU A 9 4.40 2.89 -3.99
CA LEU A 9 5.71 2.27 -3.86
C LEU A 9 6.74 3.28 -3.34
N VAL A 10 7.59 2.85 -2.42
CA VAL A 10 8.82 3.57 -2.08
C VAL A 10 9.91 3.06 -3.04
N GLU A 11 10.21 3.84 -4.08
CA GLU A 11 11.00 3.40 -5.24
C GLU A 11 12.34 2.76 -4.87
N ASP A 12 13.14 3.39 -4.02
CA ASP A 12 14.47 2.92 -3.64
C ASP A 12 14.45 1.78 -2.60
N SER A 13 13.27 1.23 -2.32
CA SER A 13 13.12 0.16 -1.31
C SER A 13 13.05 -1.24 -1.90
N VAL A 14 13.03 -1.37 -3.23
CA VAL A 14 12.93 -2.66 -3.90
C VAL A 14 14.26 -3.39 -3.82
N ALA A 15 14.25 -4.61 -3.28
CA ALA A 15 15.39 -5.51 -3.27
C ALA A 15 15.01 -6.86 -3.87
N ILE A 16 15.88 -7.44 -4.67
CA ILE A 16 15.71 -8.72 -5.35
C ILE A 16 16.87 -9.63 -4.95
N ASN A 17 16.59 -10.68 -4.16
CA ASN A 17 17.60 -11.55 -3.58
C ASN A 17 17.25 -13.03 -3.79
N PRO A 18 18.25 -13.93 -3.87
CA PRO A 18 18.00 -15.36 -3.78
C PRO A 18 17.60 -15.73 -2.33
N SER A 19 16.78 -16.76 -2.18
CA SER A 19 16.41 -17.24 -0.84
C SER A 19 17.65 -17.72 -0.07
N GLY A 20 17.75 -17.28 1.20
CA GLY A 20 18.86 -17.63 2.08
C GLY A 20 20.15 -16.84 1.88
N ALA A 21 20.18 -15.85 0.98
CA ALA A 21 21.32 -14.98 0.77
C ALA A 21 20.92 -13.49 0.61
N GLN A 22 21.85 -12.59 0.88
CA GLN A 22 21.67 -11.14 0.72
C GLN A 22 22.30 -10.60 -0.58
N THR A 23 22.59 -11.50 -1.52
CA THR A 23 23.14 -11.13 -2.83
C THR A 23 22.11 -10.31 -3.60
N ASP A 24 22.45 -9.10 -4.01
CA ASP A 24 21.59 -8.29 -4.85
C ASP A 24 21.57 -8.83 -6.28
N LEU A 25 20.39 -9.15 -6.78
CA LEU A 25 20.16 -9.63 -8.13
C LEU A 25 19.64 -8.55 -9.07
N SER A 26 19.50 -7.30 -8.63
CA SER A 26 18.87 -6.22 -9.41
C SER A 26 19.53 -5.99 -10.77
N GLU A 27 20.84 -6.18 -10.88
CA GLU A 27 21.58 -6.06 -12.15
C GLU A 27 21.12 -7.06 -13.24
N HIS A 28 20.54 -8.19 -12.85
CA HIS A 28 20.02 -9.22 -13.77
C HIS A 28 18.63 -8.92 -14.31
N PHE A 29 18.04 -7.78 -13.89
CA PHE A 29 16.68 -7.39 -14.29
C PHE A 29 16.67 -6.02 -14.98
N ILE A 30 15.63 -5.82 -15.79
CA ILE A 30 15.27 -4.51 -16.37
C ILE A 30 13.94 -4.10 -15.73
N LYS A 31 13.93 -2.95 -15.05
CA LYS A 31 12.69 -2.32 -14.57
C LYS A 31 11.98 -1.67 -15.74
N THR A 32 10.70 -1.97 -15.91
CA THR A 32 9.86 -1.26 -16.87
C THR A 32 9.56 0.15 -16.36
N GLU A 33 9.81 1.16 -17.16
CA GLU A 33 9.55 2.56 -16.80
C GLU A 33 8.06 2.78 -16.46
N GLY A 34 7.80 3.49 -15.37
CA GLY A 34 6.45 3.80 -14.91
C GLY A 34 5.65 2.61 -14.37
N LYS A 35 6.29 1.43 -14.21
CA LYS A 35 5.62 0.23 -13.70
C LYS A 35 6.44 -0.45 -12.62
N PHE A 36 5.75 -1.16 -11.73
CA PHE A 36 6.39 -2.10 -10.80
C PHE A 36 6.50 -3.48 -11.46
N GLU A 37 7.28 -3.55 -12.54
CA GLU A 37 7.50 -4.74 -13.37
C GLU A 37 8.98 -4.89 -13.68
N TYR A 38 9.52 -6.08 -13.48
CA TYR A 38 10.92 -6.42 -13.72
C TYR A 38 11.02 -7.59 -14.69
N SER A 39 11.80 -7.44 -15.74
CA SER A 39 12.06 -8.48 -16.73
C SER A 39 13.49 -9.01 -16.61
N VAL A 40 13.67 -10.31 -16.70
CA VAL A 40 15.00 -10.96 -16.69
C VAL A 40 15.76 -10.57 -17.96
N LYS A 41 17.00 -10.05 -17.82
CA LYS A 41 17.89 -9.71 -18.95
C LYS A 41 18.40 -10.96 -19.67
N ASP A 42 18.93 -11.89 -18.89
CA ASP A 42 19.47 -13.16 -19.37
C ASP A 42 19.23 -14.25 -18.32
N TYR A 43 18.54 -15.30 -18.72
CA TYR A 43 18.19 -16.36 -17.79
C TYR A 43 19.40 -17.20 -17.35
N GLY A 44 20.38 -17.41 -18.24
CA GLY A 44 21.59 -18.19 -17.92
C GLY A 44 22.43 -17.50 -16.86
N ASN A 45 22.63 -16.18 -16.99
CA ASN A 45 23.35 -15.36 -16.01
C ASN A 45 22.60 -15.31 -14.68
N LEU A 46 21.28 -15.11 -14.70
CA LEU A 46 20.46 -15.14 -13.48
C LEU A 46 20.53 -16.50 -12.79
N LYS A 47 20.41 -17.61 -13.54
CA LYS A 47 20.53 -18.97 -13.00
C LYS A 47 21.86 -19.20 -12.29
N THR A 48 22.94 -18.68 -12.82
CA THR A 48 24.27 -18.73 -12.19
C THR A 48 24.32 -17.89 -10.92
N ALA A 49 23.78 -16.67 -10.96
CA ALA A 49 23.78 -15.73 -9.83
C ALA A 49 22.96 -16.22 -8.64
N VAL A 50 21.85 -16.92 -8.87
CA VAL A 50 21.04 -17.50 -7.77
C VAL A 50 21.72 -18.67 -7.07
N ASN A 51 22.78 -19.23 -7.64
CA ASN A 51 23.66 -20.22 -7.02
C ASN A 51 22.91 -21.39 -6.33
N GLY A 52 21.94 -21.97 -7.02
CA GLY A 52 21.14 -23.09 -6.51
C GLY A 52 20.02 -22.74 -5.53
N ALA A 53 19.81 -21.47 -5.23
CA ALA A 53 18.65 -21.05 -4.45
C ALA A 53 17.33 -21.45 -5.14
N SER A 54 16.37 -21.94 -4.35
CA SER A 54 15.08 -22.43 -4.87
C SER A 54 14.10 -21.33 -5.21
N GLN A 55 14.33 -20.10 -4.72
CA GLN A 55 13.42 -18.96 -4.86
C GLN A 55 14.18 -17.66 -5.06
N ILE A 56 13.57 -16.73 -5.76
CA ILE A 56 13.95 -15.31 -5.79
C ILE A 56 12.91 -14.54 -4.97
N ILE A 57 13.38 -13.76 -4.02
CA ILE A 57 12.56 -12.99 -3.10
C ILE A 57 12.64 -11.52 -3.52
N VAL A 58 11.49 -10.92 -3.81
CA VAL A 58 11.36 -9.48 -4.06
C VAL A 58 10.73 -8.85 -2.84
N THR A 59 11.43 -7.93 -2.21
CA THR A 59 10.93 -7.15 -1.07
C THR A 59 10.87 -5.68 -1.41
N TYR A 60 9.93 -4.98 -0.85
CA TYR A 60 9.77 -3.54 -1.03
C TYR A 60 8.99 -2.91 0.11
N LYS A 61 9.08 -1.60 0.23
CA LYS A 61 8.26 -0.80 1.12
C LYS A 61 7.19 -0.08 0.31
N ALA A 62 6.01 0.05 0.89
CA ALA A 62 4.94 0.84 0.31
C ALA A 62 4.31 1.74 1.39
N LYS A 63 3.79 2.89 0.96
CA LYS A 63 3.06 3.83 1.82
C LYS A 63 1.58 3.74 1.51
N VAL A 64 0.77 3.71 2.54
CA VAL A 64 -0.67 3.96 2.40
C VAL A 64 -0.87 5.47 2.21
N VAL A 65 -1.60 5.85 1.17
CA VAL A 65 -1.88 7.24 0.82
C VAL A 65 -3.37 7.55 1.00
N SER A 66 -3.76 8.83 0.92
CA SER A 66 -5.13 9.29 1.23
C SER A 66 -6.23 8.54 0.47
N GLU A 67 -5.96 8.18 -0.78
CA GLU A 67 -6.89 7.47 -1.65
C GLU A 67 -7.30 6.08 -1.09
N ALA A 68 -6.46 5.47 -0.27
CA ALA A 68 -6.79 4.20 0.41
C ALA A 68 -7.99 4.34 1.36
N TYR A 69 -8.16 5.51 1.93
CA TYR A 69 -9.23 5.77 2.89
C TYR A 69 -10.54 6.12 2.21
N GLU A 70 -10.47 6.62 0.97
CA GLU A 70 -11.63 6.95 0.15
C GLU A 70 -12.26 5.71 -0.48
N THR A 71 -11.44 4.67 -0.75
CA THR A 71 -11.86 3.42 -1.38
C THR A 71 -11.33 2.18 -0.65
N PRO A 72 -11.67 2.00 0.65
CA PRO A 72 -11.05 0.97 1.50
C PRO A 72 -11.27 -0.47 1.00
N ASP A 73 -12.35 -0.72 0.27
CA ASP A 73 -12.66 -2.04 -0.28
C ASP A 73 -11.83 -2.40 -1.53
N ASN A 74 -11.13 -1.44 -2.12
CA ASN A 74 -10.36 -1.61 -3.37
C ASN A 74 -8.85 -1.74 -3.15
N LEU A 75 -8.40 -2.01 -1.94
CA LEU A 75 -6.98 -2.13 -1.61
C LEU A 75 -6.44 -3.53 -1.91
N LYS A 76 -6.64 -3.99 -3.14
CA LYS A 76 -6.17 -5.30 -3.59
C LYS A 76 -4.81 -5.17 -4.30
N ASN A 77 -3.77 -5.72 -3.69
CA ASN A 77 -2.47 -5.89 -4.33
C ASN A 77 -2.45 -7.15 -5.18
N VAL A 78 -1.93 -7.07 -6.41
CA VAL A 78 -1.83 -8.21 -7.33
C VAL A 78 -0.40 -8.39 -7.78
N ALA A 79 0.28 -9.39 -7.26
CA ALA A 79 1.56 -9.84 -7.80
C ALA A 79 1.35 -10.81 -8.95
N TYR A 80 2.21 -10.75 -9.98
CA TYR A 80 2.13 -11.68 -11.08
C TYR A 80 3.51 -12.11 -11.58
N LEU A 81 3.56 -13.33 -12.13
CA LEU A 81 4.69 -13.87 -12.87
C LEU A 81 4.25 -14.15 -14.30
N LYS A 82 4.98 -13.60 -15.27
CA LYS A 82 4.86 -13.95 -16.69
C LYS A 82 6.02 -14.85 -17.10
N TYR A 83 5.73 -15.89 -17.86
CA TYR A 83 6.75 -16.81 -18.36
C TYR A 83 6.30 -17.46 -19.65
N ASN A 84 7.25 -17.90 -20.47
CA ASN A 84 6.97 -18.69 -21.66
C ASN A 84 6.83 -20.17 -21.30
N SER A 85 5.80 -20.82 -21.81
CA SER A 85 5.46 -22.22 -21.50
C SER A 85 6.30 -23.26 -22.23
N VAL A 86 7.16 -22.86 -23.17
CA VAL A 86 8.01 -23.73 -23.99
C VAL A 86 9.44 -23.22 -24.11
N SER A 87 10.35 -24.14 -24.40
CA SER A 87 11.78 -23.88 -24.47
C SER A 87 12.11 -22.80 -25.50
N TYR A 88 13.22 -22.12 -25.27
CA TYR A 88 13.78 -20.88 -25.83
C TYR A 88 13.67 -20.65 -27.36
N ASN A 89 13.44 -21.66 -28.19
CA ASN A 89 13.44 -21.55 -29.65
C ASN A 89 12.09 -21.74 -30.33
N THR A 90 11.02 -21.85 -29.61
CA THR A 90 9.65 -21.95 -30.14
C THR A 90 8.82 -20.79 -29.68
N GLN A 91 7.97 -20.23 -30.53
CA GLN A 91 7.02 -19.19 -30.12
C GLN A 91 6.08 -19.74 -29.04
N GLY A 92 6.54 -19.62 -27.80
CA GLY A 92 5.77 -20.03 -26.63
C GLY A 92 4.63 -19.07 -26.34
N VAL A 93 3.55 -19.61 -25.85
CA VAL A 93 2.45 -18.80 -25.32
C VAL A 93 2.89 -18.24 -23.99
N GLU A 94 2.86 -16.90 -23.86
CA GLU A 94 3.05 -16.22 -22.56
C GLU A 94 1.97 -16.69 -21.60
N LYS A 95 2.37 -17.19 -20.47
CA LYS A 95 1.49 -17.53 -19.36
C LYS A 95 1.66 -16.52 -18.23
N LYS A 96 0.56 -16.23 -17.53
CA LYS A 96 0.55 -15.33 -16.39
C LYS A 96 -0.07 -16.02 -15.18
N ILE A 97 0.66 -16.04 -14.08
CA ILE A 97 0.14 -16.48 -12.78
C ILE A 97 -0.03 -15.24 -11.93
N ASN A 98 -1.21 -15.07 -11.35
CA ASN A 98 -1.52 -13.97 -10.42
C ASN A 98 -1.68 -14.52 -9.00
N VAL A 99 -1.20 -13.74 -8.04
CA VAL A 99 -1.47 -13.92 -6.61
C VAL A 99 -1.93 -12.58 -6.07
N ASP A 100 -3.05 -12.55 -5.39
CA ASP A 100 -3.59 -11.32 -4.82
C ASP A 100 -3.63 -11.37 -3.30
N ARG A 101 -3.59 -10.18 -2.70
CA ARG A 101 -3.75 -9.95 -1.27
C ARG A 101 -4.58 -8.69 -1.05
N GLN A 102 -5.58 -8.81 -0.20
CA GLN A 102 -6.38 -7.68 0.24
C GLN A 102 -5.69 -6.99 1.42
N LEU A 103 -5.53 -5.68 1.31
CA LEU A 103 -5.15 -4.81 2.42
C LEU A 103 -6.43 -4.20 3.02
N TYR A 104 -6.37 -3.87 4.30
CA TYR A 104 -7.48 -3.25 5.00
C TYR A 104 -7.00 -1.99 5.70
N THR A 105 -7.81 -0.96 5.67
CA THR A 105 -7.69 0.21 6.52
C THR A 105 -8.89 0.28 7.45
N TYR A 106 -8.68 0.75 8.67
CA TYR A 106 -9.72 0.89 9.66
C TYR A 106 -10.00 2.37 9.94
N GLY A 107 -11.23 2.65 10.32
CA GLY A 107 -11.63 4.00 10.68
C GLY A 107 -12.67 4.01 11.80
N VAL A 108 -12.82 5.16 12.41
CA VAL A 108 -13.80 5.42 13.45
C VAL A 108 -14.67 6.59 13.03
N LYS A 109 -15.98 6.37 13.02
CA LYS A 109 -16.98 7.43 12.88
C LYS A 109 -17.40 7.89 14.26
N ILE A 110 -17.23 9.16 14.56
CA ILE A 110 -17.65 9.80 15.80
C ILE A 110 -18.88 10.64 15.49
N LYS A 111 -19.92 10.56 16.32
CA LYS A 111 -21.06 11.46 16.30
C LYS A 111 -21.16 12.15 17.66
N LYS A 112 -21.10 13.48 17.65
CA LYS A 112 -21.29 14.32 18.84
C LYS A 112 -22.69 14.88 18.88
N VAL A 113 -23.38 14.64 19.97
CA VAL A 113 -24.74 15.13 20.21
C VAL A 113 -24.81 15.86 21.55
N ASP A 114 -25.89 16.61 21.77
CA ASP A 114 -26.18 17.24 23.06
C ASP A 114 -26.51 16.17 24.10
N ASN A 115 -26.11 16.39 25.35
CA ASN A 115 -26.32 15.42 26.42
C ASN A 115 -27.75 15.40 26.97
N LYS A 116 -28.56 16.41 26.64
CA LYS A 116 -29.98 16.50 27.06
C LYS A 116 -30.92 16.08 25.94
N ASP A 117 -30.47 16.14 24.69
CA ASP A 117 -31.21 15.75 23.51
C ASP A 117 -30.29 15.11 22.47
N GLU A 118 -30.24 13.78 22.46
CA GLU A 118 -29.38 12.99 21.55
C GLU A 118 -29.73 13.15 20.05
N ASN A 119 -30.85 13.81 19.74
CA ASN A 119 -31.20 14.17 18.35
C ASN A 119 -30.55 15.46 17.91
N THR A 120 -30.09 16.29 18.86
CA THR A 120 -29.42 17.54 18.54
C THR A 120 -27.92 17.31 18.27
N ALA A 121 -27.55 17.38 17.00
CA ALA A 121 -26.15 17.24 16.54
C ALA A 121 -25.32 18.49 16.91
N LEU A 122 -24.12 18.29 17.39
CA LEU A 122 -23.20 19.37 17.76
C LEU A 122 -22.09 19.54 16.70
N GLN A 123 -22.25 20.60 15.88
CA GLN A 123 -21.26 21.01 14.89
C GLN A 123 -20.07 21.71 15.55
N GLY A 124 -18.87 21.53 14.98
CA GLY A 124 -17.67 22.26 15.39
C GLY A 124 -17.07 21.80 16.72
N ALA A 125 -17.52 20.67 17.27
CA ALA A 125 -16.89 20.09 18.44
C ALA A 125 -15.46 19.62 18.09
N GLU A 126 -14.47 20.12 18.83
CA GLU A 126 -13.04 19.80 18.61
C GLU A 126 -12.65 18.58 19.44
N PHE A 127 -11.78 17.75 18.85
CA PHE A 127 -11.22 16.54 19.47
C PHE A 127 -9.70 16.50 19.31
N ALA A 128 -9.05 15.81 20.22
CA ALA A 128 -7.66 15.39 20.10
C ALA A 128 -7.57 13.87 20.28
N LEU A 129 -6.88 13.19 19.38
CA LEU A 129 -6.59 11.78 19.51
C LEU A 129 -5.15 11.60 19.98
N LYS A 130 -4.96 10.75 21.00
CA LYS A 130 -3.64 10.50 21.59
C LYS A 130 -3.30 9.01 21.55
N LYS A 131 -2.02 8.72 21.37
CA LYS A 131 -1.43 7.41 21.62
C LYS A 131 -0.55 7.51 22.89
N GLY A 132 -1.07 7.03 24.00
CA GLY A 132 -0.51 7.38 25.31
C GLY A 132 -0.62 8.89 25.56
N ASP A 133 0.48 9.54 25.87
CA ASP A 133 0.54 11.01 26.09
C ASP A 133 0.83 11.81 24.81
N THR A 134 1.12 11.15 23.70
CA THR A 134 1.47 11.81 22.43
C THR A 134 0.24 12.06 21.59
N GLU A 135 -0.01 13.31 21.22
CA GLU A 135 -1.07 13.69 20.30
C GLU A 135 -0.72 13.25 18.86
N ILE A 136 -1.69 12.64 18.20
CA ILE A 136 -1.57 12.25 16.79
C ILE A 136 -1.97 13.44 15.94
N LYS A 137 -1.11 13.81 14.99
CA LYS A 137 -1.40 14.85 14.00
C LYS A 137 -2.21 14.27 12.85
N PHE A 138 -3.10 15.09 12.28
CA PHE A 138 -3.99 14.69 11.19
C PHE A 138 -3.90 15.65 10.01
N ALA A 139 -4.01 15.09 8.81
CA ALA A 139 -4.40 15.81 7.61
C ALA A 139 -5.87 15.52 7.30
N LYS A 140 -6.49 16.35 6.44
CA LYS A 140 -7.89 16.20 6.03
C LYS A 140 -7.98 16.07 4.52
N SER A 141 -8.74 15.07 4.06
CA SER A 141 -9.15 14.91 2.67
C SER A 141 -10.66 14.80 2.62
N GLY A 142 -11.33 15.73 1.92
CA GLY A 142 -12.78 15.80 1.88
C GLY A 142 -13.40 15.86 3.28
N LYS A 143 -14.18 14.85 3.64
CA LYS A 143 -14.84 14.72 4.96
C LYS A 143 -14.07 13.85 5.97
N MET A 144 -12.90 13.38 5.60
CA MET A 144 -12.15 12.36 6.31
C MET A 144 -10.85 12.91 6.87
N TYR A 145 -10.51 12.53 8.10
CA TYR A 145 -9.23 12.81 8.73
C TYR A 145 -8.36 11.54 8.72
N TYR A 146 -7.06 11.67 8.50
CA TYR A 146 -6.10 10.57 8.54
C TYR A 146 -4.79 10.99 9.18
N PRO A 147 -4.08 10.09 9.90
CA PRO A 147 -2.81 10.40 10.54
C PRO A 147 -1.77 10.87 9.52
N ALA A 148 -1.12 12.00 9.79
CA ALA A 148 -0.04 12.55 8.99
C ALA A 148 0.98 13.23 9.88
N ALA A 149 2.28 12.93 9.71
CA ALA A 149 3.34 13.45 10.58
C ALA A 149 3.47 14.97 10.53
N ASP A 150 3.17 15.55 9.39
CA ASP A 150 3.14 17.00 9.08
C ASP A 150 1.71 17.59 9.08
N GLY A 151 0.72 16.80 9.52
CA GLY A 151 -0.67 17.22 9.59
C GLY A 151 -0.89 18.32 10.62
N ASP A 152 -1.76 19.28 10.29
CA ASP A 152 -2.18 20.41 11.13
C ASP A 152 -3.71 20.53 11.25
N ALA A 153 -4.45 19.58 10.66
CA ALA A 153 -5.90 19.60 10.65
C ALA A 153 -6.46 19.33 12.06
N LYS A 154 -7.29 20.24 12.55
CA LYS A 154 -8.06 20.03 13.78
C LYS A 154 -9.20 19.06 13.52
N LEU A 155 -9.32 18.05 14.38
CA LEU A 155 -10.43 17.11 14.36
C LEU A 155 -11.70 17.80 14.82
N THR A 156 -12.63 18.08 13.90
CA THR A 156 -13.88 18.80 14.17
C THR A 156 -15.08 18.09 13.56
N THR A 157 -16.23 18.13 14.26
CA THR A 157 -17.49 17.59 13.74
C THR A 157 -18.11 18.51 12.68
N ASP A 158 -18.75 17.92 11.69
CA ASP A 158 -19.51 18.59 10.63
C ASP A 158 -20.92 19.06 11.10
N GLY A 159 -21.73 19.58 10.17
CA GLY A 159 -23.11 20.04 10.45
C GLY A 159 -24.05 18.95 10.99
N ASN A 160 -23.71 17.69 10.80
CA ASN A 160 -24.44 16.53 11.36
C ASN A 160 -23.88 16.06 12.70
N GLY A 161 -22.91 16.80 13.26
CA GLY A 161 -22.17 16.38 14.45
C GLY A 161 -21.23 15.20 14.19
N GLU A 162 -20.91 14.88 12.94
CA GLU A 162 -20.16 13.70 12.55
C GLU A 162 -18.71 14.03 12.17
N MET A 163 -17.82 13.09 12.43
CA MET A 163 -16.43 13.13 12.05
C MET A 163 -15.97 11.71 11.72
N LEU A 164 -15.24 11.55 10.61
CA LEU A 164 -14.66 10.26 10.20
C LEU A 164 -13.14 10.35 10.30
N ILE A 165 -12.55 9.45 11.07
CA ILE A 165 -11.09 9.26 11.18
C ILE A 165 -10.77 7.90 10.55
N ALA A 166 -9.86 7.86 9.58
CA ALA A 166 -9.43 6.65 8.92
C ALA A 166 -7.92 6.43 9.10
N GLY A 167 -7.45 5.19 8.89
CA GLY A 167 -6.03 4.86 8.96
C GLY A 167 -5.47 4.70 10.38
N LEU A 168 -6.31 4.27 11.31
CA LEU A 168 -5.94 3.99 12.71
C LEU A 168 -5.40 2.58 12.89
#